data_077632dd3ecf93c01e51f22c7839260d
#
_entry.id   077632dd3ecf93c01e51f22c7839260d
#
_cell.length_a   1.000
_cell.length_b   1.000
_cell.length_c   1.000
_cell.angle_alpha   90.00
_cell.angle_beta   90.00
_cell.angle_gamma   90.00
#
_symmetry.space_group_name_H-M   'P 1'
#
loop_
_entity.id
_entity.type
_entity.pdbx_description
1 polymer ?
#
loop_
_entity_poly.entity_id
_entity_poly.type
_entity_poly.pdbx_seq_one_letter_code
_entity_poly.pdbx_strand_id
1 'polypeptide(L)'
;SFRRLMPNENLLAITPIDGRYESRTKCLSDYFSEFALIKTRVEVEINWLILISNNNSLSFIPNLSSGQEKKVLNIFNEFSIQDAREIKKIEKKTNHDVKAIELFIVKKLKKLKLNKLCEFVHFCCT
;
A
#
# COMPACT_ATOMS: atom_id res chain seq x y z
N SER A 1 -2.50 -33.47 -1.96
CA SER A 1 -2.26 -33.63 -0.56
C SER A 1 -0.95 -34.31 -0.20
N PHE A 2 -0.18 -34.80 -1.21
CA PHE A 2 1.17 -35.34 -1.01
C PHE A 2 2.19 -34.26 -0.60
N ARG A 3 1.93 -32.99 -0.94
CA ARG A 3 2.76 -31.82 -0.53
C ARG A 3 2.71 -31.50 0.96
N ARG A 4 1.75 -32.07 1.70
CA ARG A 4 1.64 -31.87 3.16
C ARG A 4 2.65 -32.70 3.97
N LEU A 5 3.36 -33.59 3.31
CA LEU A 5 4.26 -34.56 3.95
C LEU A 5 5.74 -34.35 3.58
N MET A 6 6.07 -33.23 2.93
CA MET A 6 7.45 -32.90 2.59
C MET A 6 8.04 -31.95 3.63
N PRO A 7 8.69 -32.48 4.68
CA PRO A 7 9.33 -31.61 5.68
C PRO A 7 10.53 -30.82 5.12
N ASN A 8 10.93 -31.10 3.88
CA ASN A 8 12.15 -30.53 3.29
C ASN A 8 12.03 -29.06 2.87
N GLU A 9 10.83 -28.56 2.56
CA GLU A 9 10.67 -27.16 2.17
C GLU A 9 10.94 -26.21 3.34
N ASN A 10 10.60 -26.63 4.56
CA ASN A 10 10.83 -25.83 5.77
C ASN A 10 12.28 -25.88 6.26
N LEU A 11 13.06 -26.88 5.84
CA LEU A 11 14.47 -26.99 6.20
C LEU A 11 15.34 -25.92 5.50
N LEU A 12 14.88 -25.39 4.38
CA LEU A 12 15.58 -24.36 3.62
C LEU A 12 15.07 -22.94 3.95
N ALA A 13 14.16 -22.81 4.91
CA ALA A 13 13.73 -21.51 5.39
C ALA A 13 14.90 -20.75 6.04
N ILE A 14 14.83 -19.43 6.01
CA ILE A 14 15.92 -18.58 6.50
C ILE A 14 16.09 -18.69 8.01
N THR A 15 14.99 -18.87 8.72
CA THR A 15 14.98 -18.99 10.18
C THR A 15 13.98 -20.04 10.64
N PRO A 16 14.06 -20.51 11.90
CA PRO A 16 13.00 -21.34 12.47
C PRO A 16 11.61 -20.69 12.47
N ILE A 17 11.55 -19.35 12.43
CA ILE A 17 10.30 -18.57 12.45
C ILE A 17 9.48 -18.82 11.17
N ASP A 18 10.10 -18.78 10.01
CA ASP A 18 9.48 -19.08 8.71
C ASP A 18 9.64 -20.54 8.31
N GLY A 19 10.39 -21.32 9.10
CA GLY A 19 10.56 -22.75 8.98
C GLY A 19 9.56 -23.53 9.83
N ARG A 20 10.07 -24.24 10.86
CA ARG A 20 9.26 -25.12 11.71
C ARG A 20 8.13 -24.43 12.48
N TYR A 21 8.21 -23.12 12.72
CA TYR A 21 7.19 -22.34 13.41
C TYR A 21 6.26 -21.55 12.47
N GLU A 22 6.35 -21.75 11.16
CA GLU A 22 5.54 -21.04 10.17
C GLU A 22 4.05 -21.05 10.51
N SER A 23 3.50 -22.19 10.88
CA SER A 23 2.08 -22.31 11.21
C SER A 23 1.65 -21.46 12.41
N ARG A 24 2.57 -21.17 13.32
CA ARG A 24 2.32 -20.35 14.51
C ARG A 24 2.55 -18.85 14.26
N THR A 25 3.41 -18.52 13.30
CA THR A 25 3.82 -17.15 12.99
C THR A 25 3.09 -16.54 11.81
N LYS A 26 2.35 -17.34 11.05
CA LYS A 26 1.67 -16.91 9.83
C LYS A 26 0.74 -15.71 10.05
N CYS A 27 0.09 -15.62 11.21
CA CYS A 27 -0.76 -14.47 11.55
C CYS A 27 0.01 -13.15 11.59
N LEU A 28 1.32 -13.18 11.79
CA LEU A 28 2.17 -12.00 11.80
C LEU A 28 2.39 -11.43 10.39
N SER A 29 2.06 -12.18 9.34
CA SER A 29 2.20 -11.70 7.96
C SER A 29 1.31 -10.49 7.66
N ASP A 30 0.19 -10.34 8.36
CA ASP A 30 -0.69 -9.18 8.23
C ASP A 30 -0.05 -7.89 8.75
N TYR A 31 1.03 -7.99 9.52
CA TYR A 31 1.72 -6.86 10.14
C TYR A 31 3.15 -6.65 9.63
N PHE A 32 3.88 -7.74 9.33
CA PHE A 32 5.32 -7.70 9.08
C PHE A 32 5.75 -8.16 7.70
N SER A 33 4.82 -8.60 6.85
CA SER A 33 5.15 -8.98 5.48
C SER A 33 5.41 -7.75 4.60
N GLU A 34 6.04 -7.96 3.46
CA GLU A 34 6.20 -6.92 2.44
C GLU A 34 4.85 -6.36 2.00
N PHE A 35 3.83 -7.23 1.85
CA PHE A 35 2.46 -6.80 1.56
C PHE A 35 1.92 -5.86 2.64
N ALA A 36 2.09 -6.21 3.92
CA ALA A 36 1.65 -5.37 5.04
C ALA A 36 2.35 -4.01 5.04
N LEU A 37 3.66 -3.98 4.77
CA LEU A 37 4.42 -2.74 4.67
C LEU A 37 3.89 -1.83 3.56
N ILE A 38 3.68 -2.38 2.37
CA ILE A 38 3.16 -1.65 1.21
C ILE A 38 1.76 -1.12 1.51
N LYS A 39 0.88 -1.98 2.03
CA LYS A 39 -0.50 -1.61 2.38
C LYS A 39 -0.54 -0.48 3.41
N THR A 40 0.29 -0.56 4.45
CA THR A 40 0.37 0.47 5.50
C THR A 40 0.90 1.79 4.94
N ARG A 41 1.86 1.76 4.04
CA ARG A 41 2.33 2.97 3.36
C ARG A 41 1.23 3.62 2.52
N VAL A 42 0.44 2.83 1.80
CA VAL A 42 -0.73 3.34 1.07
C VAL A 42 -1.74 3.96 2.04
N GLU A 43 -2.01 3.32 3.17
CA GLU A 43 -2.89 3.84 4.21
C GLU A 43 -2.45 5.22 4.70
N VAL A 44 -1.19 5.37 5.04
CA VAL A 44 -0.62 6.64 5.51
C VAL A 44 -0.75 7.73 4.45
N GLU A 45 -0.39 7.44 3.22
CA GLU A 45 -0.47 8.40 2.10
C GLU A 45 -1.91 8.84 1.81
N ILE A 46 -2.86 7.90 1.83
CA ILE A 46 -4.27 8.21 1.59
C ILE A 46 -4.86 9.05 2.73
N ASN A 47 -4.61 8.69 3.98
CA ASN A 47 -5.10 9.45 5.13
C ASN A 47 -4.47 10.83 5.20
N TRP A 48 -3.19 10.97 4.89
CA TRP A 48 -2.51 12.24 4.80
C TRP A 48 -3.12 13.14 3.72
N LEU A 49 -3.33 12.61 2.53
CA LEU A 49 -3.94 13.35 1.42
C LEU A 49 -5.33 13.88 1.79
N ILE A 50 -6.16 13.06 2.43
CA ILE A 50 -7.50 13.46 2.89
C ILE A 50 -7.37 14.55 3.96
N LEU A 51 -6.47 14.39 4.91
CA LEU A 51 -6.26 15.36 5.98
C LEU A 51 -5.87 16.74 5.44
N ILE A 52 -4.90 16.82 4.54
CA ILE A 52 -4.46 18.08 3.96
C ILE A 52 -5.51 18.69 3.01
N SER A 53 -6.27 17.85 2.33
CA SER A 53 -7.37 18.27 1.45
C SER A 53 -8.51 18.93 2.23
N ASN A 54 -8.76 18.50 3.46
CA ASN A 54 -9.82 19.01 4.32
C ASN A 54 -9.35 20.16 5.23
N ASN A 55 -8.09 20.54 5.15
CA ASN A 55 -7.54 21.61 5.99
C ASN A 55 -7.79 22.98 5.34
N ASN A 56 -8.62 23.80 5.97
CA ASN A 56 -8.99 25.13 5.47
C ASN A 56 -7.80 26.10 5.39
N SER A 57 -6.75 25.87 6.17
CA SER A 57 -5.52 26.68 6.10
C SER A 57 -4.70 26.40 4.84
N LEU A 58 -4.98 25.31 4.14
CA LEU A 58 -4.32 24.91 2.90
C LEU A 58 -5.27 25.10 1.71
N SER A 59 -5.71 26.33 1.50
CA SER A 59 -6.73 26.68 0.49
C SER A 59 -6.33 26.38 -0.95
N PHE A 60 -5.03 26.22 -1.22
CA PHE A 60 -4.51 25.84 -2.54
C PHE A 60 -4.67 24.35 -2.86
N ILE A 61 -5.01 23.52 -1.86
CA ILE A 61 -5.29 22.10 -2.07
C ILE A 61 -6.79 21.92 -2.28
N PRO A 62 -7.22 21.26 -3.37
CA PRO A 62 -8.64 21.04 -3.62
C PRO A 62 -9.31 20.27 -2.48
N ASN A 63 -10.44 20.78 -2.00
CA ASN A 63 -11.26 20.08 -1.02
C ASN A 63 -11.95 18.88 -1.66
N LEU A 64 -12.18 17.85 -0.85
CA LEU A 64 -12.94 16.68 -1.24
C LEU A 64 -14.36 16.75 -0.69
N SER A 65 -15.35 16.45 -1.53
CA SER A 65 -16.70 16.15 -1.05
C SER A 65 -16.69 14.84 -0.27
N SER A 66 -17.74 14.58 0.53
CA SER A 66 -17.86 13.32 1.27
C SER A 66 -17.84 12.10 0.34
N GLY A 67 -18.48 12.20 -0.83
CA GLY A 67 -18.45 11.13 -1.83
C GLY A 67 -17.08 10.90 -2.46
N GLN A 68 -16.34 11.98 -2.74
CA GLN A 68 -14.96 11.90 -3.24
C GLN A 68 -14.02 11.33 -2.19
N GLU A 69 -14.14 11.77 -0.94
CA GLU A 69 -13.35 11.25 0.19
C GLU A 69 -13.53 9.75 0.34
N LYS A 70 -14.77 9.25 0.25
CA LYS A 70 -15.06 7.82 0.29
C LYS A 70 -14.38 7.05 -0.84
N LYS A 71 -14.39 7.59 -2.06
CA LYS A 71 -13.70 6.98 -3.20
C LYS A 71 -12.19 6.94 -3.00
N VAL A 72 -11.61 7.98 -2.43
CA VAL A 72 -10.17 8.03 -2.12
C VAL A 72 -9.82 7.01 -1.02
N LEU A 73 -10.62 6.93 0.04
CA LEU A 73 -10.45 5.92 1.09
C LEU A 73 -10.53 4.50 0.55
N ASN A 74 -11.36 4.25 -0.43
CA ASN A 74 -11.49 2.92 -1.03
C ASN A 74 -10.22 2.45 -1.75
N ILE A 75 -9.33 3.35 -2.15
CA ILE A 75 -8.01 2.96 -2.68
C ILE A 75 -7.26 2.11 -1.65
N PHE A 76 -7.36 2.44 -0.37
CA PHE A 76 -6.81 1.66 0.71
C PHE A 76 -7.73 0.49 1.12
N ASN A 77 -9.01 0.74 1.33
CA ASN A 77 -9.96 -0.28 1.83
C ASN A 77 -10.06 -1.50 0.90
N GLU A 78 -9.93 -1.28 -0.40
CA GLU A 78 -9.98 -2.33 -1.42
C GLU A 78 -8.58 -2.77 -1.88
N PHE A 79 -7.53 -2.36 -1.16
CA PHE A 79 -6.15 -2.70 -1.51
C PHE A 79 -5.93 -4.21 -1.47
N SER A 80 -5.46 -4.75 -2.58
CA SER A 80 -5.30 -6.19 -2.79
C SER A 80 -3.85 -6.58 -3.06
N ILE A 81 -3.58 -7.87 -3.06
CA ILE A 81 -2.27 -8.41 -3.45
C ILE A 81 -1.91 -8.05 -4.90
N GLN A 82 -2.90 -7.88 -5.77
CA GLN A 82 -2.67 -7.46 -7.15
C GLN A 82 -2.17 -6.02 -7.20
N ASP A 83 -2.73 -5.15 -6.36
CA ASP A 83 -2.26 -3.77 -6.22
C ASP A 83 -0.81 -3.72 -5.72
N ALA A 84 -0.48 -4.56 -4.75
CA ALA A 84 0.89 -4.68 -4.27
C ALA A 84 1.86 -5.16 -5.36
N ARG A 85 1.45 -6.11 -6.18
CA ARG A 85 2.23 -6.57 -7.34
C ARG A 85 2.45 -5.46 -8.36
N GLU A 86 1.44 -4.63 -8.60
CA GLU A 86 1.56 -3.47 -9.48
C GLU A 86 2.59 -2.47 -8.93
N ILE A 87 2.54 -2.17 -7.64
CA ILE A 87 3.52 -1.31 -6.97
C ILE A 87 4.94 -1.89 -7.12
N LYS A 88 5.12 -3.19 -6.93
CA LYS A 88 6.43 -3.84 -7.11
C LYS A 88 6.93 -3.75 -8.55
N LYS A 89 6.04 -3.78 -9.56
CA LYS A 89 6.43 -3.56 -10.96
C LYS A 89 6.90 -2.14 -11.20
N ILE A 90 6.22 -1.15 -10.61
CA ILE A 90 6.62 0.25 -10.70
C ILE A 90 7.98 0.44 -10.01
N GLU A 91 8.16 -0.13 -8.84
CA GLU A 91 9.42 -0.07 -8.09
C GLU A 91 10.63 -0.57 -8.89
N LYS A 92 10.45 -1.67 -9.64
CA LYS A 92 11.50 -2.19 -10.53
C LYS A 92 11.94 -1.19 -11.59
N LYS A 93 11.04 -0.32 -12.04
CA LYS A 93 11.34 0.71 -13.05
C LYS A 93 11.95 1.96 -12.44
N THR A 94 11.45 2.37 -11.29
CA THR A 94 11.87 3.61 -10.62
C THR A 94 13.08 3.41 -9.71
N ASN A 95 13.33 2.18 -9.31
CA ASN A 95 14.31 1.80 -8.29
C ASN A 95 14.14 2.58 -6.97
N HIS A 96 12.87 2.88 -6.64
CA HIS A 96 12.52 3.65 -5.45
C HIS A 96 11.15 3.18 -4.93
N ASP A 97 11.15 2.60 -3.72
CA ASP A 97 9.96 1.98 -3.11
C ASP A 97 8.83 2.97 -2.80
N VAL A 98 9.16 4.10 -2.17
CA VAL A 98 8.16 5.12 -1.81
C VAL A 98 7.61 5.81 -3.06
N LYS A 99 8.47 6.10 -4.05
CA LYS A 99 8.04 6.69 -5.33
C LYS A 99 7.06 5.79 -6.08
N ALA A 100 7.25 4.48 -5.98
CA ALA A 100 6.34 3.50 -6.59
C ALA A 100 4.93 3.59 -5.99
N ILE A 101 4.82 3.77 -4.68
CA ILE A 101 3.54 3.96 -3.99
C ILE A 101 2.88 5.27 -4.42
N GLU A 102 3.64 6.34 -4.46
CA GLU A 102 3.17 7.65 -4.93
C GLU A 102 2.58 7.56 -6.35
N LEU A 103 3.30 6.95 -7.28
CA LEU A 103 2.84 6.77 -8.66
C LEU A 103 1.60 5.90 -8.77
N PHE A 104 1.50 4.86 -7.95
CA PHE A 104 0.31 4.03 -7.87
C PHE A 104 -0.92 4.84 -7.44
N ILE A 105 -0.80 5.64 -6.39
CA ILE A 105 -1.89 6.48 -5.90
C ILE A 105 -2.29 7.51 -6.95
N VAL A 106 -1.34 8.17 -7.59
CA VAL A 106 -1.59 9.11 -8.71
C VAL A 106 -2.40 8.44 -9.81
N LYS A 107 -2.04 7.23 -10.20
CA LYS A 107 -2.79 6.46 -11.21
C LYS A 107 -4.23 6.21 -10.78
N LYS A 108 -4.46 5.84 -9.50
CA LYS A 108 -5.81 5.63 -8.95
C LYS A 108 -6.62 6.93 -8.92
N LEU A 109 -6.02 8.04 -8.53
CA LEU A 109 -6.68 9.35 -8.52
C LEU A 109 -7.10 9.79 -9.92
N LYS A 110 -6.27 9.56 -10.93
CA LYS A 110 -6.61 9.85 -12.34
C LYS A 110 -7.80 9.03 -12.81
N LYS A 111 -7.90 7.76 -12.43
CA LYS A 111 -9.07 6.92 -12.72
C LYS A 111 -10.35 7.45 -12.07
N LEU A 112 -10.23 8.06 -10.90
CA LEU A 112 -11.34 8.70 -10.19
C LEU A 112 -11.66 10.11 -10.72
N LYS A 113 -10.93 10.59 -11.73
CA LYS A 113 -11.03 11.96 -12.28
C LYS A 113 -10.72 13.05 -11.24
N LEU A 114 -9.81 12.74 -10.32
CA LEU A 114 -9.32 13.65 -9.28
C LEU A 114 -7.90 14.14 -9.60
N ASN A 115 -7.66 14.53 -10.85
CA ASN A 115 -6.34 14.89 -11.35
C ASN A 115 -5.70 16.05 -10.58
N LYS A 116 -6.50 16.98 -10.07
CA LYS A 116 -6.02 18.14 -9.31
C LYS A 116 -5.36 17.77 -7.98
N LEU A 117 -5.64 16.58 -7.45
CA LEU A 117 -5.02 16.07 -6.23
C LEU A 117 -3.68 15.40 -6.47
N CYS A 118 -3.37 15.03 -7.70
CA CYS A 118 -2.18 14.22 -8.00
C CYS A 118 -0.87 14.87 -7.56
N GLU A 119 -0.76 16.19 -7.68
CA GLU A 119 0.44 16.93 -7.27
C GLU A 119 0.63 17.01 -5.74
N PHE A 120 -0.41 16.70 -4.97
CA PHE A 120 -0.37 16.74 -3.51
C PHE A 120 -0.17 15.37 -2.86
N VAL A 121 -0.08 14.31 -3.67
CA VAL A 121 0.32 12.99 -3.17
C VAL A 121 1.74 13.08 -2.62
N HIS A 122 1.94 12.59 -1.40
CA HIS A 122 3.23 12.67 -0.69
C HIS A 122 3.67 14.11 -0.35
N PHE A 123 2.77 15.07 -0.39
CA PHE A 123 3.05 16.48 -0.13
C PHE A 123 3.58 16.68 1.29
N CYS A 124 4.72 17.36 1.41
CA CYS A 124 5.43 17.57 2.67
C CYS A 124 5.87 16.30 3.41
N CYS A 125 5.91 15.17 2.74
CA CYS A 125 6.49 13.95 3.25
C CYS A 125 7.91 13.78 2.71
N THR A 126 8.80 13.29 3.53
CA THR A 126 10.21 13.04 3.14
C THR A 126 10.54 11.56 3.09
#